data_542a4bf866b818a61913c1a0a8c3c8fd
#
_entry.id   542a4bf866b818a61913c1a0a8c3c8fd
#
_cell.length_a   1.000
_cell.length_b   1.000
_cell.length_c   1.000
_cell.angle_alpha   90.00
_cell.angle_beta   90.00
_cell.angle_gamma   90.00
#
_symmetry.space_group_name_H-M   'P 1'
#
loop_
_entity.id
_entity.type
_entity.pdbx_description
1 polymer ?
#
loop_
_entity_poly.entity_id
_entity_poly.type
_entity_poly.pdbx_seq_one_letter_code
_entity_poly.pdbx_strand_id
1 'polypeptide(L)'
;MKTAKNISTRQHHRSDVAILFLRLFIGGVMLLHIVGKMQAYDNILLTYHRILGLDAATSFAVLTILEGLFAAMIILGVATRFASAMMLIVVAMSIAEALLNDTPDVATAKLNFVYMGIYITLLVSGGGRYAFNVPNLLRKNGPKG
;
A
#
# COMPACT_ATOMS: atom_id res chain seq x y z
N MET A 1 15.87 28.03 -25.25
CA MET A 1 15.04 26.84 -25.42
C MET A 1 15.67 25.55 -24.82
N LYS A 2 16.97 25.32 -24.87
CA LYS A 2 17.67 24.15 -24.27
C LYS A 2 17.63 24.12 -22.73
N THR A 3 17.68 25.27 -22.06
CA THR A 3 17.72 25.37 -20.60
C THR A 3 16.40 24.96 -19.92
N ALA A 4 15.25 25.35 -20.48
CA ALA A 4 13.93 24.98 -19.96
C ALA A 4 13.68 23.45 -20.07
N LYS A 5 14.13 22.81 -21.16
CA LYS A 5 14.02 21.35 -21.35
C LYS A 5 14.88 20.58 -20.34
N ASN A 6 16.06 21.09 -20.00
CA ASN A 6 16.93 20.47 -18.99
C ASN A 6 16.39 20.58 -17.56
N ILE A 7 15.70 21.67 -17.24
CA ILE A 7 15.07 21.85 -15.92
C ILE A 7 13.90 20.90 -15.77
N SER A 8 13.04 20.78 -16.77
CA SER A 8 11.89 19.87 -16.79
C SER A 8 12.31 18.38 -16.62
N THR A 9 13.34 17.93 -17.33
CA THR A 9 13.86 16.56 -17.23
C THR A 9 14.44 16.25 -15.84
N ARG A 10 15.11 17.19 -15.21
CA ARG A 10 15.65 17.03 -13.84
C ARG A 10 14.56 16.98 -12.79
N GLN A 11 13.49 17.76 -12.94
CA GLN A 11 12.35 17.73 -12.02
C GLN A 11 11.59 16.40 -12.09
N HIS A 12 11.34 15.87 -13.29
CA HIS A 12 10.72 14.55 -13.46
C HIS A 12 11.55 13.44 -12.83
N HIS A 13 12.87 13.46 -12.97
CA HIS A 13 13.73 12.44 -12.38
C HIS A 13 13.72 12.47 -10.84
N ARG A 14 13.68 13.65 -10.22
CA ARG A 14 13.59 13.79 -8.77
C ARG A 14 12.27 13.27 -8.20
N SER A 15 11.15 13.55 -8.86
CA SER A 15 9.84 13.05 -8.44
C SER A 15 9.74 11.53 -8.57
N ASP A 16 10.32 10.94 -9.62
CA ASP A 16 10.32 9.48 -9.81
C ASP A 16 11.12 8.75 -8.72
N VAL A 17 12.27 9.32 -8.29
CA VAL A 17 13.07 8.78 -7.19
C VAL A 17 12.32 8.92 -5.85
N ALA A 18 11.63 10.04 -5.62
CA ALA A 18 10.83 10.24 -4.42
C ALA A 18 9.68 9.22 -4.33
N ILE A 19 9.00 8.96 -5.44
CA ILE A 19 7.94 7.95 -5.51
C ILE A 19 8.51 6.54 -5.25
N LEU A 20 9.65 6.20 -5.82
CA LEU A 20 10.32 4.93 -5.57
C LEU A 20 10.66 4.77 -4.08
N PHE A 21 11.25 5.80 -3.46
CA PHE A 21 11.55 5.80 -2.03
C PHE A 21 10.27 5.60 -1.19
N LEU A 22 9.21 6.35 -1.51
CA LEU A 22 7.93 6.27 -0.81
C LEU A 22 7.33 4.86 -0.86
N ARG A 23 7.40 4.20 -2.02
CA ARG A 23 6.94 2.82 -2.22
C ARG A 23 7.73 1.82 -1.39
N LEU A 24 9.06 1.90 -1.42
CA LEU A 24 9.94 1.02 -0.64
C LEU A 24 9.74 1.24 0.86
N PHE A 25 9.61 2.50 1.27
CA PHE A 25 9.41 2.87 2.66
C PHE A 25 8.07 2.33 3.19
N ILE A 26 6.95 2.68 2.54
CA ILE A 26 5.63 2.26 3.04
C ILE A 26 5.43 0.75 2.93
N GLY A 27 5.91 0.13 1.85
CA GLY A 27 5.84 -1.32 1.69
C GLY A 27 6.67 -2.05 2.74
N GLY A 28 7.88 -1.56 3.06
CA GLY A 28 8.71 -2.09 4.15
C GLY A 28 8.05 -1.93 5.52
N VAL A 29 7.49 -0.77 5.83
CA VAL A 29 6.75 -0.53 7.07
C VAL A 29 5.54 -1.48 7.18
N MET A 30 4.82 -1.72 6.07
CA MET A 30 3.70 -2.68 6.06
C MET A 30 4.14 -4.12 6.31
N LEU A 31 5.26 -4.55 5.75
CA LEU A 31 5.81 -5.88 6.06
C LEU A 31 6.16 -6.02 7.54
N LEU A 32 6.78 -4.99 8.15
CA LEU A 32 7.03 -4.97 9.60
C LEU A 32 5.74 -4.99 10.41
N HIS A 33 4.71 -4.28 9.97
CA HIS A 33 3.38 -4.31 10.60
C HIS A 33 2.77 -5.71 10.58
N ILE A 34 2.87 -6.42 9.46
CA ILE A 34 2.41 -7.81 9.32
C ILE A 34 3.18 -8.73 10.28
N VAL A 35 4.50 -8.60 10.38
CA VAL A 35 5.30 -9.36 11.34
C VAL A 35 4.82 -9.11 12.79
N GLY A 36 4.57 -7.85 13.15
CA GLY A 36 4.01 -7.50 14.45
C GLY A 36 2.63 -8.11 14.71
N LYS A 37 1.73 -8.11 13.71
CA LYS A 37 0.43 -8.79 13.79
C LYS A 37 0.57 -10.30 14.02
N MET A 38 1.53 -10.94 13.33
CA MET A 38 1.78 -12.38 13.49
C MET A 38 2.30 -12.72 14.89
N GLN A 39 3.15 -11.86 15.48
CA GLN A 39 3.65 -12.05 16.84
C GLN A 39 2.55 -11.87 17.91
N ALA A 40 1.58 -11.03 17.65
CA ALA A 40 0.45 -10.76 18.53
C ALA A 40 -0.80 -11.61 18.21
N TYR A 41 -0.67 -12.66 17.41
CA TYR A 41 -1.76 -13.46 16.85
C TYR A 41 -2.79 -13.91 17.90
N ASP A 42 -2.36 -14.54 18.98
CA ASP A 42 -3.24 -15.08 20.01
C ASP A 42 -4.07 -13.98 20.70
N ASN A 43 -3.45 -12.81 20.96
CA ASN A 43 -4.13 -11.69 21.58
C ASN A 43 -5.13 -11.03 20.61
N ILE A 44 -4.76 -10.92 19.33
CA ILE A 44 -5.61 -10.32 18.30
C ILE A 44 -6.86 -11.17 18.06
N LEU A 45 -6.73 -12.49 18.02
CA LEU A 45 -7.86 -13.40 17.77
C LEU A 45 -8.98 -13.27 18.80
N LEU A 46 -8.68 -12.91 20.05
CA LEU A 46 -9.68 -12.77 21.10
C LEU A 46 -10.69 -11.64 20.83
N THR A 47 -10.27 -10.63 20.10
CA THR A 47 -11.09 -9.44 19.80
C THR A 47 -11.38 -9.26 18.32
N TYR A 48 -10.86 -10.18 17.46
CA TYR A 48 -10.95 -10.00 16.01
C TYR A 48 -12.38 -10.20 15.48
N HIS A 49 -12.85 -9.25 14.71
CA HIS A 49 -14.19 -9.31 14.13
C HIS A 49 -14.29 -10.33 13.00
N ARG A 50 -15.39 -11.06 12.97
CA ARG A 50 -15.72 -11.98 11.88
C ARG A 50 -16.09 -11.20 10.63
N ILE A 51 -15.39 -11.46 9.52
CA ILE A 51 -15.62 -10.79 8.24
C ILE A 51 -16.27 -11.79 7.29
N LEU A 52 -17.32 -11.36 6.60
CA LEU A 52 -18.05 -12.17 5.61
C LEU A 52 -18.57 -13.53 6.13
N GLY A 53 -18.85 -13.64 7.43
CA GLY A 53 -19.31 -14.89 8.05
C GLY A 53 -18.22 -15.94 8.30
N LEU A 54 -16.95 -15.60 8.03
CA LEU A 54 -15.80 -16.45 8.35
C LEU A 54 -15.48 -16.37 9.85
N ASP A 55 -14.84 -17.41 10.40
CA ASP A 55 -14.31 -17.38 11.75
C ASP A 55 -13.15 -16.34 11.90
N ALA A 56 -12.85 -15.97 13.14
CA ALA A 56 -11.85 -14.92 13.43
C ALA A 56 -10.46 -15.27 12.88
N ALA A 57 -10.02 -16.53 13.00
CA ALA A 57 -8.72 -16.98 12.51
C ALA A 57 -8.61 -16.90 10.99
N THR A 58 -9.63 -17.36 10.27
CA THR A 58 -9.68 -17.31 8.79
C THR A 58 -9.78 -15.85 8.32
N SER A 59 -10.59 -15.02 8.98
CA SER A 59 -10.71 -13.59 8.65
C SER A 59 -9.37 -12.86 8.81
N PHE A 60 -8.67 -13.12 9.91
CA PHE A 60 -7.34 -12.57 10.16
C PHE A 60 -6.33 -13.01 9.09
N ALA A 61 -6.28 -14.32 8.78
CA ALA A 61 -5.35 -14.87 7.80
C ALA A 61 -5.58 -14.28 6.41
N VAL A 62 -6.83 -14.22 5.95
CA VAL A 62 -7.19 -13.66 4.63
C VAL A 62 -6.77 -12.19 4.53
N LEU A 63 -7.11 -11.37 5.53
CA LEU A 63 -6.73 -9.95 5.51
C LEU A 63 -5.22 -9.75 5.56
N THR A 64 -4.52 -10.49 6.40
CA THR A 64 -3.06 -10.40 6.51
C THR A 64 -2.36 -10.79 5.20
N ILE A 65 -2.83 -11.84 4.53
CA ILE A 65 -2.31 -12.25 3.22
C ILE A 65 -2.58 -11.17 2.16
N LEU A 66 -3.77 -10.58 2.13
CA LEU A 66 -4.12 -9.50 1.20
C LEU A 66 -3.26 -8.24 1.46
N GLU A 67 -3.07 -7.84 2.71
CA GLU A 67 -2.19 -6.74 3.09
C GLU A 67 -0.75 -7.00 2.60
N GLY A 68 -0.23 -8.20 2.80
CA GLY A 68 1.12 -8.60 2.35
C GLY A 68 1.24 -8.57 0.82
N LEU A 69 0.23 -9.07 0.12
CA LEU A 69 0.18 -9.04 -1.34
C LEU A 69 0.20 -7.60 -1.87
N PHE A 70 -0.66 -6.73 -1.33
CA PHE A 70 -0.71 -5.32 -1.76
C PHE A 70 0.58 -4.57 -1.39
N ALA A 71 1.18 -4.83 -0.23
CA ALA A 71 2.47 -4.27 0.15
C ALA A 71 3.56 -4.69 -0.86
N ALA A 72 3.62 -5.96 -1.23
CA ALA A 72 4.55 -6.46 -2.25
C ALA A 72 4.30 -5.81 -3.63
N MET A 73 3.04 -5.66 -4.04
CA MET A 73 2.68 -4.98 -5.28
C MET A 73 3.15 -3.52 -5.29
N ILE A 74 3.02 -2.80 -4.17
CA ILE A 74 3.50 -1.42 -4.02
C ILE A 74 5.02 -1.38 -4.10
N ILE A 75 5.76 -2.25 -3.41
CA ILE A 75 7.23 -2.34 -3.47
C ILE A 75 7.69 -2.55 -4.92
N LEU A 76 7.14 -3.55 -5.58
CA LEU A 76 7.49 -3.89 -6.96
C LEU A 76 6.99 -2.84 -7.98
N GLY A 77 5.98 -2.06 -7.61
CA GLY A 77 5.36 -1.09 -8.51
C GLY A 77 4.40 -1.69 -9.52
N VAL A 78 3.90 -2.88 -9.24
CA VAL A 78 2.89 -3.53 -10.08
C VAL A 78 1.52 -3.02 -9.66
N ALA A 79 0.76 -2.47 -10.61
CA ALA A 79 -0.58 -1.93 -10.37
C ALA A 79 -0.67 -1.05 -9.09
N THR A 80 0.32 -0.19 -8.85
CA THR A 80 0.48 0.61 -7.62
C THR A 80 -0.78 1.36 -7.24
N ARG A 81 -1.50 1.94 -8.22
CA ARG A 81 -2.76 2.65 -7.95
C ARG A 81 -3.83 1.75 -7.37
N PHE A 82 -3.99 0.56 -7.93
CA PHE A 82 -4.96 -0.43 -7.43
C PHE A 82 -4.58 -0.89 -6.01
N ALA A 83 -3.33 -1.28 -5.81
CA ALA A 83 -2.84 -1.71 -4.49
C ALA A 83 -2.99 -0.61 -3.43
N SER A 84 -2.69 0.66 -3.78
CA SER A 84 -2.88 1.80 -2.87
C SER A 84 -4.34 2.07 -2.56
N ALA A 85 -5.26 1.91 -3.53
CA ALA A 85 -6.70 2.04 -3.29
C ALA A 85 -7.20 0.97 -2.31
N MET A 86 -6.77 -0.29 -2.49
CA MET A 86 -7.13 -1.38 -1.57
C MET A 86 -6.58 -1.15 -0.16
N MET A 87 -5.33 -0.68 -0.04
CA MET A 87 -4.75 -0.35 1.27
C MET A 87 -5.46 0.84 1.93
N LEU A 88 -5.94 1.83 1.17
CA LEU A 88 -6.78 2.91 1.70
C LEU A 88 -8.08 2.38 2.31
N ILE A 89 -8.73 1.39 1.67
CA ILE A 89 -9.92 0.75 2.22
C ILE A 89 -9.61 0.07 3.55
N VAL A 90 -8.50 -0.68 3.63
CA VAL A 90 -8.06 -1.35 4.87
C VAL A 90 -7.83 -0.33 5.99
N VAL A 91 -7.12 0.76 5.70
CA VAL A 91 -6.87 1.83 6.69
C VAL A 91 -8.18 2.51 7.11
N ALA A 92 -9.09 2.78 6.17
CA ALA A 92 -10.39 3.37 6.49
C ALA A 92 -11.23 2.45 7.38
N MET A 93 -11.22 1.15 7.14
CA MET A 93 -11.88 0.16 8.01
C MET A 93 -11.27 0.16 9.42
N SER A 94 -9.96 0.21 9.55
CA SER A 94 -9.27 0.29 10.84
C SER A 94 -9.62 1.56 11.61
N ILE A 95 -9.75 2.70 10.92
CA ILE A 95 -10.22 3.96 11.54
C ILE A 95 -11.67 3.83 11.99
N ALA A 96 -12.55 3.27 11.15
CA ALA A 96 -13.95 3.08 11.47
C ALA A 96 -14.13 2.16 12.69
N GLU A 97 -13.38 1.06 12.78
CA GLU A 97 -13.39 0.18 13.96
C GLU A 97 -12.97 0.92 15.24
N ALA A 98 -11.90 1.70 15.18
CA ALA A 98 -11.43 2.48 16.33
C ALA A 98 -12.48 3.49 16.81
N LEU A 99 -13.24 4.11 15.89
CA LEU A 99 -14.30 5.06 16.22
C LEU A 99 -15.54 4.38 16.79
N LEU A 100 -15.88 3.17 16.31
CA LEU A 100 -17.07 2.44 16.75
C LEU A 100 -16.90 1.77 18.11
N ASN A 101 -15.68 1.39 18.47
CA ASN A 101 -15.41 0.63 19.69
C ASN A 101 -15.00 1.50 20.89
N ASP A 102 -15.10 2.81 20.79
CA ASP A 102 -14.80 3.79 21.85
C ASP A 102 -13.40 3.62 22.49
N THR A 103 -12.45 3.00 21.77
CA THR A 103 -11.08 2.77 22.20
C THR A 103 -10.09 3.50 21.25
N PRO A 104 -10.12 4.84 21.17
CA PRO A 104 -9.19 5.55 20.32
C PRO A 104 -7.80 5.52 20.96
N ASP A 105 -6.97 4.55 20.58
CA ASP A 105 -5.54 4.70 20.78
C ASP A 105 -5.04 5.82 19.86
N VAL A 106 -4.69 6.95 20.46
CA VAL A 106 -4.22 8.15 19.77
C VAL A 106 -2.98 7.85 18.92
N ALA A 107 -2.14 6.90 19.31
CA ALA A 107 -0.95 6.51 18.58
C ALA A 107 -1.35 5.79 17.26
N THR A 108 -2.26 4.84 17.34
CA THR A 108 -2.79 4.11 16.17
C THR A 108 -3.54 5.06 15.23
N ALA A 109 -4.34 5.99 15.76
CA ALA A 109 -5.04 6.98 14.96
C ALA A 109 -4.06 7.85 14.14
N LYS A 110 -3.00 8.36 14.75
CA LYS A 110 -1.96 9.14 14.08
C LYS A 110 -1.27 8.36 12.96
N LEU A 111 -0.92 7.09 13.21
CA LEU A 111 -0.31 6.22 12.22
C LEU A 111 -1.24 5.98 11.02
N ASN A 112 -2.51 5.73 11.28
CA ASN A 112 -3.51 5.53 10.22
C ASN A 112 -3.66 6.78 9.34
N PHE A 113 -3.61 7.99 9.92
CA PHE A 113 -3.60 9.23 9.16
C PHE A 113 -2.37 9.37 8.26
N VAL A 114 -1.19 9.01 8.76
CA VAL A 114 0.05 9.03 7.96
C VAL A 114 -0.05 8.04 6.81
N TYR A 115 -0.50 6.82 7.07
CA TYR A 115 -0.69 5.80 6.03
C TYR A 115 -1.69 6.25 4.97
N MET A 116 -2.82 6.84 5.38
CA MET A 116 -3.81 7.38 4.46
C MET A 116 -3.20 8.43 3.54
N GLY A 117 -2.43 9.38 4.06
CA GLY A 117 -1.74 10.41 3.26
C GLY A 117 -0.76 9.80 2.24
N ILE A 118 0.02 8.80 2.65
CA ILE A 118 0.97 8.12 1.77
C ILE A 118 0.23 7.35 0.66
N TYR A 119 -0.82 6.60 1.00
CA TYR A 119 -1.58 5.84 -0.01
C TYR A 119 -2.34 6.74 -0.98
N ILE A 120 -2.88 7.88 -0.53
CA ILE A 120 -3.46 8.89 -1.43
C ILE A 120 -2.40 9.42 -2.39
N THR A 121 -1.20 9.72 -1.90
CA THR A 121 -0.10 10.19 -2.73
C THR A 121 0.28 9.16 -3.79
N LEU A 122 0.37 7.88 -3.42
CA LEU A 122 0.66 6.78 -4.37
C LEU A 122 -0.49 6.50 -5.33
N LEU A 123 -1.74 6.67 -4.90
CA LEU A 123 -2.92 6.55 -5.75
C LEU A 123 -2.92 7.60 -6.86
N VAL A 124 -2.59 8.84 -6.54
CA VAL A 124 -2.55 9.95 -7.49
C VAL A 124 -1.32 9.86 -8.41
N SER A 125 -0.12 9.71 -7.83
CA SER A 125 1.13 9.66 -8.60
C SER A 125 1.35 8.34 -9.34
N GLY A 126 0.78 7.25 -8.84
CA GLY A 126 1.02 5.91 -9.38
C GLY A 126 2.41 5.39 -9.04
N GLY A 127 2.87 4.39 -9.79
CA GLY A 127 4.16 3.74 -9.54
C GLY A 127 5.42 4.50 -9.99
N GLY A 128 5.24 5.64 -10.69
CA GLY A 128 6.36 6.39 -11.27
C GLY A 128 7.07 5.63 -12.39
N ARG A 129 8.20 6.16 -12.86
CA ARG A 129 8.98 5.60 -13.97
C ARG A 129 9.62 4.25 -13.64
N TYR A 130 9.89 3.99 -12.37
CA TYR A 130 10.51 2.75 -11.88
C TYR A 130 9.49 1.64 -11.55
N ALA A 131 8.23 1.83 -11.93
CA ALA A 131 7.19 0.80 -11.78
C ALA A 131 7.30 -0.26 -12.89
N PHE A 132 7.03 -1.51 -12.53
CA PHE A 132 6.88 -2.59 -13.50
C PHE A 132 5.59 -2.36 -14.32
N ASN A 133 5.74 -1.96 -15.57
CA ASN A 133 4.63 -1.68 -16.47
C ASN A 133 4.30 -2.95 -17.28
N VAL A 134 3.47 -3.80 -16.73
CA VAL A 134 3.04 -5.09 -17.31
C VAL A 134 2.57 -4.96 -18.78
N PRO A 135 1.81 -3.92 -19.17
CA PRO A 135 1.40 -3.75 -20.59
C PRO A 135 2.56 -3.66 -21.57
N ASN A 136 3.71 -3.10 -21.17
CA ASN A 136 4.87 -2.98 -22.05
C ASN A 136 5.59 -4.31 -22.26
N LEU A 137 5.51 -5.25 -21.33
CA LEU A 137 6.07 -6.59 -21.46
C LEU A 137 5.25 -7.43 -22.44
N LEU A 138 3.94 -7.34 -22.38
CA LEU A 138 3.03 -8.08 -23.29
C LEU A 138 3.11 -7.55 -24.71
N ARG A 139 3.30 -6.24 -24.91
CA ARG A 139 3.42 -5.63 -26.23
C ARG A 139 4.75 -5.92 -26.93
N LYS A 140 5.82 -6.24 -26.18
CA LYS A 140 7.13 -6.55 -26.73
C LYS A 140 7.21 -7.96 -27.31
N ASN A 141 6.29 -8.85 -26.91
CA ASN A 141 6.21 -10.25 -27.34
C ASN A 141 5.10 -10.51 -28.37
N GLY A 142 4.46 -9.47 -28.91
CA GLY A 142 3.53 -9.60 -30.02
C GLY A 142 4.26 -10.04 -31.30
N PRO A 143 3.67 -10.93 -32.12
CA PRO A 143 4.29 -11.40 -33.36
C PRO A 143 4.55 -10.19 -34.26
N LYS A 144 5.81 -10.06 -34.70
CA LYS A 144 6.18 -9.13 -35.75
C LYS A 144 5.60 -9.71 -37.05
N GLY A 145 4.41 -9.21 -37.42
CA GLY A 145 3.84 -9.41 -38.74
C GLY A 145 4.53 -8.51 -39.78
#